data_efb31b613a29f5da2b7e5796b103c027
#
_entry.id   efb31b613a29f5da2b7e5796b103c027
#
_cell.length_a   1.000
_cell.length_b   1.000
_cell.length_c   1.000
_cell.angle_alpha   90.00
_cell.angle_beta   90.00
_cell.angle_gamma   90.00
#
_symmetry.space_group_name_H-M   'P 1'
#
loop_
_entity.id
_entity.type
_entity.pdbx_description
1 polymer ?
#
loop_
_entity_poly.entity_id
_entity_poly.type
_entity_poly.pdbx_seq_one_letter_code
_entity_poly.pdbx_strand_id
1 'polypeptide(L)'
;MPMSTSHCTIITAIAAFFLSVAVLSAVGAQAADALPPFKDDLFSKQTVLQTGDDGAFEVIDYDEMRDINGRDQIPQKRVQQKYVALGIRKAQADETLSLDGIKLDVTRVGPAQSAAFTVIFIHGRDGDRRLGANDYSFGGNFNRLKNLVAGNGGVYYSPTVKSFDSSGVAAIAGLIRYANAQSPGRPIVLSCASMGSQVCWGIARDADSVKRLKGMLVMSGVTDPDFTRSAFYKAKLPLWFAHGSRDPVYAAANQQALFENLHKAKYPTRFTLFQTGNHGTPIRMIDWRNVLNWILAS
;
A
#
# COMPACT_ATOMS: atom_id res chain seq x y z
N MET A 1 -91.43 33.68 30.52
CA MET A 1 -90.02 33.89 30.88
C MET A 1 -89.36 32.59 31.06
N PRO A 2 -88.49 32.15 30.16
CA PRO A 2 -87.48 31.20 30.56
C PRO A 2 -86.09 31.73 30.22
N MET A 3 -85.18 31.45 31.12
CA MET A 3 -83.76 31.79 31.08
C MET A 3 -83.00 30.87 30.11
N SER A 4 -82.20 31.48 29.23
CA SER A 4 -81.28 30.79 28.32
C SER A 4 -79.95 30.57 29.03
N THR A 5 -79.51 29.34 29.15
CA THR A 5 -78.16 28.95 29.63
C THR A 5 -77.26 28.72 28.45
N SER A 6 -76.24 29.59 28.25
CA SER A 6 -75.17 29.42 27.29
C SER A 6 -74.13 28.39 27.80
N HIS A 7 -73.93 27.34 27.04
CA HIS A 7 -72.83 26.40 27.27
C HIS A 7 -71.58 26.85 26.49
N CYS A 8 -70.54 27.18 27.22
CA CYS A 8 -69.25 27.50 26.67
C CYS A 8 -68.41 26.17 26.48
N THR A 9 -68.20 25.78 25.25
CA THR A 9 -67.42 24.60 24.93
C THR A 9 -65.94 24.99 24.77
N ILE A 10 -65.10 24.56 25.71
CA ILE A 10 -63.64 24.72 25.64
C ILE A 10 -63.04 23.61 24.74
N ILE A 11 -62.48 23.98 23.59
CA ILE A 11 -61.75 23.08 22.71
C ILE A 11 -60.32 23.09 23.17
N THR A 12 -59.87 21.98 23.77
CA THR A 12 -58.47 21.77 24.15
C THR A 12 -57.71 21.20 22.93
N ALA A 13 -56.84 22.02 22.32
CA ALA A 13 -55.97 21.58 21.25
C ALA A 13 -54.75 20.84 21.84
N ILE A 14 -54.63 19.55 21.60
CA ILE A 14 -53.44 18.73 21.94
C ILE A 14 -52.45 18.85 20.79
N ALA A 15 -51.36 19.59 21.02
CA ALA A 15 -50.24 19.65 20.09
C ALA A 15 -49.37 18.40 20.29
N ALA A 16 -49.43 17.47 19.36
CA ALA A 16 -48.54 16.31 19.32
C ALA A 16 -47.15 16.72 18.77
N PHE A 17 -46.15 16.75 19.63
CA PHE A 17 -44.74 17.01 19.27
C PHE A 17 -44.13 15.70 18.77
N PHE A 18 -43.99 15.56 17.45
CA PHE A 18 -43.23 14.45 16.86
C PHE A 18 -41.74 14.71 17.02
N LEU A 19 -41.11 14.01 17.96
CA LEU A 19 -39.66 13.99 18.13
C LEU A 19 -39.08 13.02 17.08
N SER A 20 -38.58 13.56 15.96
CA SER A 20 -37.86 12.77 14.94
C SER A 20 -36.48 12.41 15.46
N VAL A 21 -36.32 11.19 15.95
CA VAL A 21 -34.98 10.63 16.26
C VAL A 21 -34.30 10.28 14.95
N ALA A 22 -33.36 11.12 14.51
CA ALA A 22 -32.46 10.79 13.43
C ALA A 22 -31.49 9.72 13.94
N VAL A 23 -31.71 8.46 13.53
CA VAL A 23 -30.76 7.38 13.74
C VAL A 23 -29.60 7.62 12.77
N LEU A 24 -28.50 8.23 13.25
CA LEU A 24 -27.23 8.21 12.54
C LEU A 24 -26.74 6.76 12.53
N SER A 25 -26.97 6.07 11.43
CA SER A 25 -26.29 4.80 11.14
C SER A 25 -24.80 5.11 10.99
N ALA A 26 -24.02 4.85 12.04
CA ALA A 26 -22.58 4.77 11.92
C ALA A 26 -22.29 3.62 10.93
N VAL A 27 -21.94 3.96 9.69
CA VAL A 27 -21.35 3.00 8.75
C VAL A 27 -20.01 2.64 9.37
N GLY A 28 -19.98 1.56 10.14
CA GLY A 28 -18.76 0.97 10.64
C GLY A 28 -17.88 0.67 9.42
N ALA A 29 -16.66 1.20 9.42
CA ALA A 29 -15.65 0.81 8.44
C ALA A 29 -15.48 -0.71 8.55
N GLN A 30 -16.05 -1.44 7.59
CA GLN A 30 -15.92 -2.89 7.52
C GLN A 30 -14.44 -3.16 7.26
N ALA A 31 -13.77 -3.90 8.15
CA ALA A 31 -12.41 -4.35 7.92
C ALA A 31 -12.36 -5.03 6.54
N ALA A 32 -11.43 -4.61 5.71
CA ALA A 32 -11.29 -5.24 4.40
C ALA A 32 -11.03 -6.74 4.59
N ASP A 33 -11.77 -7.58 3.89
CA ASP A 33 -11.55 -9.02 3.92
C ASP A 33 -10.08 -9.32 3.58
N ALA A 34 -9.48 -10.24 4.33
CA ALA A 34 -8.10 -10.63 4.09
C ALA A 34 -7.96 -11.18 2.67
N LEU A 35 -6.93 -10.74 1.93
CA LEU A 35 -6.65 -11.26 0.60
C LEU A 35 -6.43 -12.78 0.67
N PRO A 36 -7.11 -13.57 -0.17
CA PRO A 36 -6.95 -15.01 -0.18
C PRO A 36 -5.52 -15.42 -0.60
N PRO A 37 -5.09 -16.64 -0.29
CA PRO A 37 -3.80 -17.18 -0.70
C PRO A 37 -3.63 -17.16 -2.23
N PHE A 38 -2.44 -16.76 -2.69
CA PHE A 38 -2.03 -16.88 -4.09
C PHE A 38 -0.56 -17.29 -4.17
N LYS A 39 -0.30 -18.54 -4.56
CA LYS A 39 1.03 -19.15 -4.62
C LYS A 39 1.83 -19.05 -3.30
N ASP A 40 1.14 -19.06 -2.17
CA ASP A 40 1.75 -18.90 -0.83
C ASP A 40 2.79 -19.98 -0.53
N ASP A 41 2.62 -21.20 -1.06
CA ASP A 41 3.61 -22.27 -0.94
C ASP A 41 4.97 -21.90 -1.52
N LEU A 42 5.02 -20.98 -2.48
CA LEU A 42 6.25 -20.52 -3.14
C LEU A 42 6.79 -19.19 -2.58
N PHE A 43 5.95 -18.38 -1.94
CA PHE A 43 6.31 -17.01 -1.55
C PHE A 43 6.11 -16.69 -0.06
N SER A 44 5.23 -17.41 0.65
CA SER A 44 4.90 -17.08 2.05
C SER A 44 5.42 -18.11 3.07
N LYS A 45 6.11 -19.18 2.61
CA LYS A 45 6.71 -20.20 3.48
C LYS A 45 8.21 -19.94 3.73
N GLN A 46 8.55 -18.69 4.01
CA GLN A 46 9.92 -18.31 4.33
C GLN A 46 10.23 -18.69 5.79
N THR A 47 11.46 -19.15 6.04
CA THR A 47 11.89 -19.46 7.40
C THR A 47 12.12 -18.16 8.17
N VAL A 48 11.44 -18.00 9.28
CA VAL A 48 11.66 -16.92 10.24
C VAL A 48 12.78 -17.35 11.18
N LEU A 49 13.91 -16.63 11.17
CA LEU A 49 15.06 -16.89 12.04
C LEU A 49 14.90 -16.23 13.41
N GLN A 50 14.25 -15.09 13.44
CA GLN A 50 14.05 -14.32 14.66
C GLN A 50 12.77 -13.48 14.54
N THR A 51 12.05 -13.37 15.65
CA THR A 51 10.93 -12.45 15.83
C THR A 51 11.19 -11.59 17.05
N GLY A 52 10.94 -10.29 16.96
CA GLY A 52 11.06 -9.32 18.05
C GLY A 52 9.90 -8.33 18.05
N ASP A 53 9.88 -7.45 19.06
CA ASP A 53 8.94 -6.33 19.14
C ASP A 53 7.47 -6.75 18.97
N ASP A 54 7.04 -7.78 19.72
CA ASP A 54 5.70 -8.34 19.66
C ASP A 54 5.26 -8.78 18.23
N GLY A 55 6.22 -9.27 17.42
CA GLY A 55 5.99 -9.69 16.04
C GLY A 55 6.04 -8.55 15.01
N ALA A 56 6.44 -7.36 15.42
CA ALA A 56 6.62 -6.23 14.51
C ALA A 56 7.97 -6.25 13.79
N PHE A 57 8.97 -6.94 14.33
CA PHE A 57 10.28 -7.17 13.72
C PHE A 57 10.46 -8.65 13.40
N GLU A 58 10.86 -8.96 12.16
CA GLU A 58 11.15 -10.32 11.71
C GLU A 58 12.47 -10.37 10.94
N VAL A 59 13.29 -11.39 11.24
CA VAL A 59 14.46 -11.75 10.42
C VAL A 59 14.10 -12.97 9.59
N ILE A 60 14.13 -12.84 8.29
CA ILE A 60 13.83 -13.91 7.34
C ILE A 60 15.13 -14.50 6.79
N ASP A 61 15.19 -15.82 6.77
CA ASP A 61 16.28 -16.54 6.13
C ASP A 61 16.30 -16.30 4.63
N TYR A 62 17.45 -15.87 4.11
CA TYR A 62 17.67 -15.69 2.69
C TYR A 62 19.01 -16.34 2.30
N ASP A 63 18.96 -17.15 1.28
CA ASP A 63 20.14 -17.80 0.68
C ASP A 63 20.11 -17.63 -0.85
N GLU A 64 21.20 -17.10 -1.42
CA GLU A 64 21.28 -16.79 -2.86
C GLU A 64 21.17 -18.05 -3.72
N MET A 65 21.77 -19.17 -3.28
CA MET A 65 21.71 -20.44 -4.03
C MET A 65 20.29 -20.99 -4.07
N ARG A 66 19.54 -20.88 -2.95
CA ARG A 66 18.16 -21.33 -2.88
C ARG A 66 17.20 -20.34 -3.56
N ASP A 67 17.33 -19.05 -3.28
CA ASP A 67 16.30 -18.05 -3.58
C ASP A 67 16.52 -17.32 -4.91
N ILE A 68 17.74 -17.40 -5.49
CA ILE A 68 18.01 -16.98 -6.86
C ILE A 68 18.28 -18.22 -7.73
N ASN A 69 19.37 -18.94 -7.51
CA ASN A 69 19.80 -20.01 -8.41
C ASN A 69 18.80 -21.18 -8.45
N GLY A 70 18.17 -21.51 -7.32
CA GLY A 70 17.13 -22.54 -7.23
C GLY A 70 15.78 -22.13 -7.80
N ARG A 71 15.53 -20.82 -7.98
CA ARG A 71 14.24 -20.28 -8.47
C ARG A 71 14.31 -19.76 -9.89
N ASP A 72 15.44 -19.21 -10.31
CA ASP A 72 15.64 -18.58 -11.61
C ASP A 72 16.37 -19.49 -12.60
N GLN A 73 16.16 -19.24 -13.87
CA GLN A 73 17.00 -19.73 -14.95
C GLN A 73 18.25 -18.85 -15.02
N ILE A 74 19.41 -19.42 -14.77
CA ILE A 74 20.70 -18.73 -14.78
C ILE A 74 21.33 -18.92 -16.17
N PRO A 75 21.97 -17.91 -16.78
CA PRO A 75 22.33 -16.60 -16.23
C PRO A 75 21.26 -15.50 -16.34
N GLN A 76 20.13 -15.75 -16.98
CA GLN A 76 19.11 -14.73 -17.34
C GLN A 76 18.39 -14.14 -16.12
N LYS A 77 18.51 -14.73 -14.92
CA LYS A 77 17.77 -14.36 -13.70
C LYS A 77 16.26 -14.23 -13.94
N ARG A 78 15.74 -15.14 -14.78
CA ARG A 78 14.34 -15.25 -15.12
C ARG A 78 13.71 -16.36 -14.29
N VAL A 79 12.77 -16.04 -13.46
CA VAL A 79 12.15 -17.04 -12.58
C VAL A 79 11.47 -18.16 -13.38
N GLN A 80 11.51 -19.38 -12.84
CA GLN A 80 10.85 -20.56 -13.43
C GLN A 80 9.34 -20.35 -13.57
N GLN A 81 8.73 -21.00 -14.57
CA GLN A 81 7.31 -20.85 -14.92
C GLN A 81 6.35 -21.11 -13.75
N LYS A 82 6.65 -22.01 -12.81
CA LYS A 82 5.80 -22.32 -11.66
C LYS A 82 5.52 -21.10 -10.76
N TYR A 83 6.42 -20.11 -10.75
CA TYR A 83 6.27 -18.89 -9.95
C TYR A 83 5.36 -17.85 -10.58
N VAL A 84 5.06 -17.94 -11.88
CA VAL A 84 4.28 -16.94 -12.59
C VAL A 84 2.91 -17.45 -13.02
N ALA A 85 1.94 -16.53 -13.11
CA ALA A 85 0.62 -16.77 -13.68
C ALA A 85 0.33 -15.65 -14.70
N LEU A 86 0.49 -15.96 -15.99
CA LEU A 86 0.49 -14.96 -17.06
C LEU A 86 -0.90 -14.52 -17.52
N GLY A 87 -1.97 -15.17 -17.06
CA GLY A 87 -3.36 -14.76 -17.34
C GLY A 87 -3.63 -13.31 -16.96
N ILE A 88 -2.90 -12.78 -15.97
CA ILE A 88 -2.99 -11.40 -15.51
C ILE A 88 -2.68 -10.35 -16.59
N ARG A 89 -1.91 -10.71 -17.62
CA ARG A 89 -1.58 -9.81 -18.75
C ARG A 89 -2.80 -9.30 -19.49
N LYS A 90 -3.92 -10.05 -19.48
CA LYS A 90 -5.19 -9.62 -20.08
C LYS A 90 -5.79 -8.39 -19.37
N ALA A 91 -5.44 -8.17 -18.11
CA ALA A 91 -5.88 -7.03 -17.32
C ALA A 91 -4.84 -5.89 -17.28
N GLN A 92 -3.73 -6.03 -18.02
CA GLN A 92 -2.64 -5.06 -18.04
C GLN A 92 -2.80 -4.10 -19.24
N ALA A 93 -2.61 -2.81 -18.97
CA ALA A 93 -2.57 -1.76 -19.98
C ALA A 93 -1.41 -0.79 -19.70
N ASP A 94 -0.75 -0.35 -20.77
CA ASP A 94 0.24 0.72 -20.74
C ASP A 94 -0.45 2.02 -21.14
N GLU A 95 -0.39 3.02 -20.27
CA GLU A 95 -1.13 4.26 -20.39
C GLU A 95 -0.20 5.47 -20.16
N THR A 96 -0.50 6.61 -20.80
CA THR A 96 0.09 7.91 -20.45
C THR A 96 -1.01 8.79 -19.88
N LEU A 97 -0.96 9.03 -18.59
CA LEU A 97 -1.94 9.85 -17.89
C LEU A 97 -1.55 11.32 -17.93
N SER A 98 -2.53 12.21 -18.11
CA SER A 98 -2.36 13.66 -17.96
C SER A 98 -2.86 14.08 -16.59
N LEU A 99 -1.94 14.39 -15.68
CA LEU A 99 -2.20 14.63 -14.27
C LEU A 99 -1.77 16.07 -13.92
N ASP A 100 -2.72 16.97 -13.80
CA ASP A 100 -2.46 18.38 -13.45
C ASP A 100 -1.35 19.04 -14.33
N GLY A 101 -1.37 18.75 -15.64
CA GLY A 101 -0.36 19.23 -16.60
C GLY A 101 0.90 18.36 -16.69
N ILE A 102 1.07 17.35 -15.86
CA ILE A 102 2.19 16.39 -15.90
C ILE A 102 1.76 15.16 -16.70
N LYS A 103 2.55 14.76 -17.69
CA LYS A 103 2.39 13.48 -18.38
C LYS A 103 3.14 12.39 -17.63
N LEU A 104 2.43 11.36 -17.18
CA LEU A 104 2.98 10.22 -16.44
C LEU A 104 2.68 8.93 -17.17
N ASP A 105 3.72 8.24 -17.61
CA ASP A 105 3.60 6.89 -18.15
C ASP A 105 3.42 5.89 -17.02
N VAL A 106 2.39 5.06 -17.12
CA VAL A 106 2.08 4.02 -16.13
C VAL A 106 1.79 2.68 -16.81
N THR A 107 2.09 1.59 -16.13
CA THR A 107 1.46 0.30 -16.39
C THR A 107 0.37 0.10 -15.36
N ARG A 108 -0.88 -0.02 -15.79
CA ARG A 108 -2.02 -0.36 -14.94
C ARG A 108 -2.33 -1.85 -15.07
N VAL A 109 -2.66 -2.51 -13.95
CA VAL A 109 -3.15 -3.90 -13.94
C VAL A 109 -4.38 -3.98 -13.06
N GLY A 110 -5.49 -4.43 -13.63
CA GLY A 110 -6.80 -4.48 -12.97
C GLY A 110 -7.81 -3.49 -13.56
N PRO A 111 -8.95 -3.29 -12.90
CA PRO A 111 -10.02 -2.44 -13.40
C PRO A 111 -9.58 -0.97 -13.49
N ALA A 112 -10.06 -0.27 -14.52
CA ALA A 112 -9.77 1.16 -14.69
C ALA A 112 -10.55 2.03 -13.71
N GLN A 113 -11.70 1.55 -13.21
CA GLN A 113 -12.60 2.24 -12.29
C GLN A 113 -13.17 1.28 -11.27
N SER A 114 -13.69 1.81 -10.17
CA SER A 114 -14.39 1.05 -9.13
C SER A 114 -13.57 -0.11 -8.53
N ALA A 115 -12.24 0.09 -8.43
CA ALA A 115 -11.37 -0.87 -7.79
C ALA A 115 -11.67 -0.95 -6.28
N ALA A 116 -11.56 -2.14 -5.70
CA ALA A 116 -11.74 -2.35 -4.26
C ALA A 116 -10.64 -1.66 -3.42
N PHE A 117 -9.42 -1.62 -3.97
CA PHE A 117 -8.26 -0.91 -3.40
C PHE A 117 -7.24 -0.65 -4.51
N THR A 118 -6.27 0.21 -4.21
CA THR A 118 -5.18 0.56 -5.14
C THR A 118 -3.82 0.25 -4.51
N VAL A 119 -2.90 -0.29 -5.31
CA VAL A 119 -1.47 -0.39 -4.95
C VAL A 119 -0.66 0.38 -5.99
N ILE A 120 0.21 1.29 -5.54
CA ILE A 120 1.15 2.03 -6.38
C ILE A 120 2.56 1.60 -6.00
N PHE A 121 3.35 1.13 -6.99
CA PHE A 121 4.76 0.78 -6.79
C PHE A 121 5.67 1.79 -7.47
N ILE A 122 6.55 2.43 -6.70
CA ILE A 122 7.55 3.40 -7.17
C ILE A 122 8.91 2.73 -7.21
N HIS A 123 9.49 2.65 -8.42
CA HIS A 123 10.80 2.05 -8.67
C HIS A 123 11.95 2.93 -8.13
N GLY A 124 13.16 2.35 -8.09
CA GLY A 124 14.41 3.08 -7.79
C GLY A 124 15.06 3.71 -9.01
N ARG A 125 16.35 4.11 -8.84
CA ARG A 125 17.16 4.69 -9.91
C ARG A 125 17.18 3.78 -11.15
N ASP A 126 17.21 4.41 -12.32
CA ASP A 126 17.28 3.74 -13.64
C ASP A 126 16.14 2.77 -13.95
N GLY A 127 15.08 2.77 -13.11
CA GLY A 127 13.85 2.05 -13.34
C GLY A 127 12.84 2.86 -14.16
N ASP A 128 11.82 2.14 -14.60
CA ASP A 128 10.63 2.70 -15.21
C ASP A 128 9.40 1.82 -14.90
N ARG A 129 8.23 2.13 -15.46
CA ARG A 129 7.00 1.35 -15.28
C ARG A 129 7.15 -0.14 -15.56
N ARG A 130 8.08 -0.54 -16.45
CA ARG A 130 8.29 -1.93 -16.84
C ARG A 130 8.91 -2.76 -15.72
N LEU A 131 9.63 -2.14 -14.78
CA LEU A 131 10.24 -2.88 -13.67
C LEU A 131 9.17 -3.52 -12.79
N GLY A 132 8.19 -2.75 -12.29
CA GLY A 132 7.10 -3.27 -11.48
C GLY A 132 6.05 -4.07 -12.27
N ALA A 133 6.06 -3.97 -13.61
CA ALA A 133 5.20 -4.75 -14.49
C ALA A 133 5.80 -6.10 -14.93
N ASN A 134 7.12 -6.33 -14.68
CA ASN A 134 7.81 -7.51 -15.16
C ASN A 134 7.34 -8.78 -14.44
N ASP A 135 6.96 -9.80 -15.22
CA ASP A 135 6.45 -11.05 -14.66
C ASP A 135 7.56 -11.98 -14.12
N TYR A 136 8.77 -11.84 -14.61
CA TYR A 136 9.82 -12.84 -14.38
C TYR A 136 10.99 -12.35 -13.52
N SER A 137 11.22 -11.03 -13.47
CA SER A 137 12.27 -10.46 -12.63
C SER A 137 11.92 -10.57 -11.15
N PHE A 138 12.93 -10.39 -10.30
CA PHE A 138 12.79 -10.48 -8.84
C PHE A 138 12.01 -11.71 -8.38
N GLY A 139 12.35 -12.89 -8.95
CA GLY A 139 11.74 -14.15 -8.57
C GLY A 139 10.25 -14.27 -8.86
N GLY A 140 9.71 -13.46 -9.78
CA GLY A 140 8.29 -13.45 -10.12
C GLY A 140 7.41 -12.69 -9.09
N ASN A 141 8.01 -11.99 -8.14
CA ASN A 141 7.24 -11.38 -7.04
C ASN A 141 6.35 -10.22 -7.49
N PHE A 142 6.68 -9.51 -8.57
CA PHE A 142 5.75 -8.56 -9.21
C PHE A 142 4.58 -9.26 -9.92
N ASN A 143 4.82 -10.42 -10.53
CA ASN A 143 3.70 -11.21 -11.08
C ASN A 143 2.74 -11.65 -9.97
N ARG A 144 3.29 -12.07 -8.81
CA ARG A 144 2.47 -12.38 -7.63
C ARG A 144 1.66 -11.15 -7.17
N LEU A 145 2.31 -9.99 -7.03
CA LEU A 145 1.63 -8.75 -6.61
C LEU A 145 0.48 -8.38 -7.56
N LYS A 146 0.72 -8.39 -8.87
CA LYS A 146 -0.32 -8.12 -9.88
C LYS A 146 -1.52 -9.06 -9.75
N ASN A 147 -1.27 -10.36 -9.58
CA ASN A 147 -2.35 -11.36 -9.43
C ASN A 147 -3.09 -11.20 -8.10
N LEU A 148 -2.39 -10.93 -6.99
CA LEU A 148 -3.02 -10.66 -5.69
C LEU A 148 -3.91 -9.42 -5.76
N VAL A 149 -3.44 -8.34 -6.38
CA VAL A 149 -4.21 -7.09 -6.45
C VAL A 149 -5.40 -7.24 -7.38
N ALA A 150 -5.18 -7.56 -8.65
CA ALA A 150 -6.27 -7.59 -9.63
C ALA A 150 -7.22 -8.77 -9.43
N GLY A 151 -6.73 -9.91 -8.93
CA GLY A 151 -7.57 -11.07 -8.59
C GLY A 151 -8.54 -10.80 -7.42
N ASN A 152 -8.30 -9.75 -6.64
CA ASN A 152 -9.16 -9.33 -5.53
C ASN A 152 -9.86 -7.99 -5.82
N GLY A 153 -10.08 -7.66 -7.09
CA GLY A 153 -10.80 -6.45 -7.50
C GLY A 153 -10.02 -5.16 -7.30
N GLY A 154 -8.76 -5.23 -6.92
CA GLY A 154 -7.89 -4.07 -6.78
C GLY A 154 -7.29 -3.65 -8.12
N VAL A 155 -6.67 -2.46 -8.14
CA VAL A 155 -5.88 -1.94 -9.26
C VAL A 155 -4.44 -1.69 -8.82
N TYR A 156 -3.51 -2.11 -9.64
CA TYR A 156 -2.08 -1.91 -9.46
C TYR A 156 -1.55 -0.91 -10.49
N TYR A 157 -0.75 0.06 -10.04
CA TYR A 157 -0.04 1.00 -10.89
C TYR A 157 1.47 0.89 -10.68
N SER A 158 2.21 0.81 -11.79
CA SER A 158 3.66 0.97 -11.84
C SER A 158 3.97 2.19 -12.73
N PRO A 159 4.22 3.38 -12.15
CA PRO A 159 4.57 4.59 -12.90
C PRO A 159 6.04 4.62 -13.29
N THR A 160 6.37 5.39 -14.36
CA THR A 160 7.73 5.85 -14.66
C THR A 160 8.01 7.16 -13.94
N VAL A 161 8.78 7.12 -12.85
CA VAL A 161 9.20 8.31 -12.12
C VAL A 161 10.55 8.79 -12.67
N LYS A 162 10.55 9.94 -13.33
CA LYS A 162 11.75 10.48 -14.00
C LYS A 162 12.72 11.18 -13.04
N SER A 163 12.22 11.64 -11.90
CA SER A 163 13.00 12.34 -10.88
C SER A 163 12.49 11.96 -9.49
N PHE A 164 13.39 11.91 -8.50
CA PHE A 164 13.05 11.56 -7.12
C PHE A 164 13.01 12.78 -6.20
N ASP A 165 12.83 13.96 -6.78
CA ASP A 165 12.66 15.26 -6.12
C ASP A 165 11.18 15.71 -6.05
N SER A 166 10.94 17.00 -5.87
CA SER A 166 9.60 17.59 -5.80
C SER A 166 8.77 17.33 -7.06
N SER A 167 9.39 17.20 -8.25
CA SER A 167 8.67 16.92 -9.49
C SER A 167 8.16 15.48 -9.54
N GLY A 168 8.95 14.53 -9.07
CA GLY A 168 8.51 13.14 -8.89
C GLY A 168 7.40 13.02 -7.84
N VAL A 169 7.52 13.77 -6.74
CA VAL A 169 6.46 13.85 -5.73
C VAL A 169 5.16 14.39 -6.32
N ALA A 170 5.22 15.48 -7.10
CA ALA A 170 4.04 16.07 -7.74
C ALA A 170 3.37 15.08 -8.72
N ALA A 171 4.15 14.35 -9.51
CA ALA A 171 3.63 13.33 -10.43
C ALA A 171 2.89 12.20 -9.68
N ILE A 172 3.46 11.71 -8.58
CA ILE A 172 2.83 10.65 -7.77
C ILE A 172 1.63 11.18 -6.97
N ALA A 173 1.67 12.40 -6.46
CA ALA A 173 0.49 13.05 -5.86
C ALA A 173 -0.67 13.15 -6.87
N GLY A 174 -0.37 13.52 -8.12
CA GLY A 174 -1.34 13.48 -9.23
C GLY A 174 -1.91 12.07 -9.45
N LEU A 175 -1.06 11.04 -9.46
CA LEU A 175 -1.51 9.65 -9.63
C LEU A 175 -2.40 9.19 -8.45
N ILE A 176 -2.09 9.59 -7.21
CA ILE A 176 -2.93 9.30 -6.04
C ILE A 176 -4.30 9.97 -6.17
N ARG A 177 -4.35 11.24 -6.58
CA ARG A 177 -5.63 11.93 -6.85
C ARG A 177 -6.42 11.25 -7.95
N TYR A 178 -5.76 10.89 -9.05
CA TYR A 178 -6.37 10.16 -10.16
C TYR A 178 -6.95 8.82 -9.68
N ALA A 179 -6.16 7.99 -8.99
CA ALA A 179 -6.63 6.69 -8.49
C ALA A 179 -7.84 6.84 -7.54
N ASN A 180 -7.81 7.84 -6.66
CA ASN A 180 -8.96 8.14 -5.80
C ASN A 180 -10.20 8.61 -6.60
N ALA A 181 -10.02 9.36 -7.68
CA ALA A 181 -11.14 9.78 -8.54
C ALA A 181 -11.75 8.59 -9.32
N GLN A 182 -10.92 7.61 -9.74
CA GLN A 182 -11.41 6.39 -10.38
C GLN A 182 -12.12 5.44 -9.40
N SER A 183 -11.75 5.47 -8.12
CA SER A 183 -12.29 4.57 -7.08
C SER A 183 -12.45 5.36 -5.76
N PRO A 184 -13.48 6.23 -5.67
CA PRO A 184 -13.63 7.14 -4.53
C PRO A 184 -13.75 6.43 -3.19
N GLY A 185 -12.98 6.91 -2.20
CA GLY A 185 -13.01 6.38 -0.82
C GLY A 185 -12.38 4.99 -0.67
N ARG A 186 -11.78 4.43 -1.70
CA ARG A 186 -11.11 3.13 -1.60
C ARG A 186 -9.66 3.29 -1.14
N PRO A 187 -9.14 2.34 -0.33
CA PRO A 187 -7.80 2.43 0.22
C PRO A 187 -6.72 2.45 -0.86
N ILE A 188 -5.70 3.29 -0.69
CA ILE A 188 -4.52 3.36 -1.54
C ILE A 188 -3.29 2.98 -0.71
N VAL A 189 -2.57 1.96 -1.14
CA VAL A 189 -1.30 1.53 -0.55
C VAL A 189 -0.16 2.00 -1.44
N LEU A 190 0.81 2.71 -0.86
CA LEU A 190 2.00 3.16 -1.56
C LEU A 190 3.17 2.23 -1.24
N SER A 191 3.92 1.79 -2.24
CA SER A 191 5.15 1.03 -2.03
C SER A 191 6.30 1.61 -2.83
N CYS A 192 7.47 1.69 -2.20
CA CYS A 192 8.66 2.32 -2.77
C CYS A 192 9.89 1.44 -2.61
N ALA A 193 10.74 1.43 -3.64
CA ALA A 193 12.01 0.74 -3.59
C ALA A 193 13.18 1.69 -3.82
N SER A 194 14.27 1.53 -3.06
CA SER A 194 15.52 2.26 -3.26
C SER A 194 15.31 3.79 -3.26
N MET A 195 15.80 4.50 -4.28
CA MET A 195 15.58 5.95 -4.44
C MET A 195 14.09 6.36 -4.51
N GLY A 196 13.20 5.46 -4.91
CA GLY A 196 11.75 5.72 -4.87
C GLY A 196 11.25 6.09 -3.47
N SER A 197 11.98 5.69 -2.42
CA SER A 197 11.67 6.09 -1.03
C SER A 197 11.70 7.60 -0.81
N GLN A 198 12.51 8.36 -1.56
CA GLN A 198 12.52 9.84 -1.46
C GLN A 198 11.17 10.42 -1.90
N VAL A 199 10.55 9.85 -2.94
CA VAL A 199 9.20 10.25 -3.35
C VAL A 199 8.17 9.84 -2.30
N CYS A 200 8.28 8.65 -1.72
CA CYS A 200 7.41 8.22 -0.64
C CYS A 200 7.48 9.17 0.57
N TRP A 201 8.67 9.61 0.95
CA TRP A 201 8.82 10.59 2.03
C TRP A 201 8.26 11.97 1.66
N GLY A 202 8.40 12.38 0.40
CA GLY A 202 7.74 13.59 -0.11
C GLY A 202 6.21 13.50 0.00
N ILE A 203 5.63 12.39 -0.43
CA ILE A 203 4.19 12.11 -0.30
C ILE A 203 3.76 12.04 1.17
N ALA A 204 4.59 11.51 2.06
CA ALA A 204 4.28 11.47 3.50
C ALA A 204 4.11 12.87 4.10
N ARG A 205 4.72 13.90 3.51
CA ARG A 205 4.56 15.31 3.93
C ARG A 205 3.36 15.99 3.29
N ASP A 206 2.87 15.50 2.14
CA ASP A 206 1.71 16.06 1.44
C ASP A 206 0.39 15.64 2.10
N ALA A 207 -0.19 16.54 2.89
CA ALA A 207 -1.41 16.27 3.65
C ALA A 207 -2.61 15.89 2.75
N ASP A 208 -2.65 16.38 1.50
CA ASP A 208 -3.73 16.04 0.57
C ASP A 208 -3.62 14.59 0.08
N SER A 209 -2.41 14.14 -0.29
CA SER A 209 -2.17 12.74 -0.64
C SER A 209 -2.40 11.82 0.55
N VAL A 210 -1.91 12.18 1.74
CA VAL A 210 -2.01 11.38 2.97
C VAL A 210 -3.47 11.04 3.33
N LYS A 211 -4.41 11.95 3.13
CA LYS A 211 -5.85 11.70 3.36
C LYS A 211 -6.42 10.55 2.53
N ARG A 212 -5.75 10.18 1.43
CA ARG A 212 -6.19 9.13 0.49
C ARG A 212 -5.41 7.83 0.70
N LEU A 213 -4.32 7.88 1.47
CA LEU A 213 -3.50 6.70 1.71
C LEU A 213 -4.07 5.84 2.85
N LYS A 214 -3.85 4.55 2.74
CA LYS A 214 -4.12 3.56 3.79
C LYS A 214 -2.84 3.14 4.51
N GLY A 215 -1.69 3.18 3.85
CA GLY A 215 -0.40 2.83 4.42
C GLY A 215 0.71 2.79 3.38
N MET A 216 1.92 2.45 3.84
CA MET A 216 3.13 2.50 3.02
C MET A 216 4.06 1.32 3.30
N LEU A 217 4.73 0.81 2.24
CA LEU A 217 5.86 -0.12 2.31
C LEU A 217 7.11 0.55 1.73
N VAL A 218 8.22 0.54 2.45
CA VAL A 218 9.53 1.05 1.98
C VAL A 218 10.55 -0.07 1.96
N MET A 219 11.04 -0.41 0.77
CA MET A 219 11.97 -1.50 0.52
C MET A 219 13.37 -0.96 0.17
N SER A 220 14.40 -1.35 0.93
CA SER A 220 15.82 -0.94 0.71
C SER A 220 15.95 0.56 0.42
N GLY A 221 15.24 1.39 1.15
CA GLY A 221 15.18 2.84 0.91
C GLY A 221 16.04 3.64 1.88
N VAL A 222 16.22 4.92 1.56
CA VAL A 222 16.76 5.90 2.52
C VAL A 222 15.75 6.16 3.64
N THR A 223 16.21 6.65 4.77
CA THR A 223 15.36 7.16 5.85
C THR A 223 15.05 8.64 5.65
N ASP A 224 13.99 9.11 6.29
CA ASP A 224 13.65 10.52 6.39
C ASP A 224 13.80 10.99 7.85
N PRO A 225 14.76 11.86 8.17
CA PRO A 225 14.97 12.35 9.53
C PRO A 225 13.77 13.17 10.04
N ASP A 226 12.97 13.72 9.13
CA ASP A 226 11.81 14.54 9.47
C ASP A 226 10.48 13.75 9.45
N PHE A 227 10.52 12.43 9.28
CA PHE A 227 9.32 11.61 9.15
C PHE A 227 8.29 11.84 10.29
N THR A 228 8.75 11.99 11.52
CA THR A 228 7.88 12.22 12.69
C THR A 228 7.13 13.56 12.67
N ARG A 229 7.53 14.50 11.78
CA ARG A 229 6.82 15.77 11.55
C ARG A 229 5.82 15.68 10.41
N SER A 230 5.86 14.60 9.63
CA SER A 230 5.04 14.42 8.42
C SER A 230 3.55 14.32 8.73
N ALA A 231 2.71 14.59 7.73
CA ALA A 231 1.27 14.37 7.79
C ALA A 231 0.93 12.88 7.95
N PHE A 232 1.73 12.00 7.32
CA PHE A 232 1.57 10.55 7.40
C PHE A 232 1.76 10.03 8.84
N TYR A 233 2.81 10.50 9.52
CA TYR A 233 3.06 10.16 10.92
C TYR A 233 1.94 10.66 11.83
N LYS A 234 1.50 11.91 11.65
CA LYS A 234 0.41 12.50 12.44
C LYS A 234 -0.92 11.76 12.24
N ALA A 235 -1.17 11.25 11.05
CA ALA A 235 -2.35 10.44 10.74
C ALA A 235 -2.25 8.99 11.26
N LYS A 236 -1.10 8.59 11.82
CA LYS A 236 -0.82 7.23 12.32
C LYS A 236 -1.07 6.15 11.28
N LEU A 237 -0.78 6.42 10.00
CA LEU A 237 -0.92 5.42 8.96
C LEU A 237 0.15 4.33 9.08
N PRO A 238 -0.17 3.06 8.82
CA PRO A 238 0.76 1.95 8.97
C PRO A 238 1.94 2.05 7.99
N LEU A 239 3.14 1.78 8.50
CA LEU A 239 4.39 1.80 7.76
C LEU A 239 5.15 0.49 7.92
N TRP A 240 5.43 -0.20 6.80
CA TRP A 240 6.25 -1.40 6.78
C TRP A 240 7.59 -1.11 6.13
N PHE A 241 8.67 -1.55 6.75
CA PHE A 241 10.01 -1.54 6.18
C PHE A 241 10.45 -2.94 5.78
N ALA A 242 11.23 -3.05 4.70
CA ALA A 242 11.87 -4.29 4.32
C ALA A 242 13.29 -4.01 3.81
N HIS A 243 14.30 -4.71 4.35
CA HIS A 243 15.70 -4.45 4.01
C HIS A 243 16.53 -5.75 3.93
N GLY A 244 17.56 -5.76 3.08
CA GLY A 244 18.57 -6.79 3.09
C GLY A 244 19.68 -6.46 4.08
N SER A 245 20.11 -7.40 4.94
CA SER A 245 21.09 -7.12 5.99
C SER A 245 22.50 -6.79 5.46
N ARG A 246 22.79 -7.14 4.19
CA ARG A 246 24.05 -6.84 3.50
C ARG A 246 23.84 -5.91 2.30
N ASP A 247 22.87 -5.01 2.40
CA ASP A 247 22.64 -4.01 1.35
C ASP A 247 23.86 -3.08 1.20
N PRO A 248 24.54 -3.07 0.03
CA PRO A 248 25.72 -2.25 -0.18
C PRO A 248 25.40 -0.79 -0.58
N VAL A 249 24.12 -0.46 -0.83
CA VAL A 249 23.70 0.86 -1.29
C VAL A 249 23.20 1.71 -0.13
N TYR A 250 22.32 1.15 0.70
CA TYR A 250 21.81 1.79 1.90
C TYR A 250 21.94 0.85 3.09
N ALA A 251 22.54 1.32 4.18
CA ALA A 251 22.72 0.51 5.37
C ALA A 251 21.37 0.16 6.01
N ALA A 252 21.08 -1.14 6.17
CA ALA A 252 19.86 -1.63 6.82
C ALA A 252 19.67 -1.05 8.23
N ALA A 253 20.79 -0.84 8.96
CA ALA A 253 20.79 -0.25 10.30
C ALA A 253 20.08 1.10 10.37
N ASN A 254 20.11 1.91 9.32
CA ASN A 254 19.44 3.21 9.32
C ASN A 254 17.91 3.07 9.33
N GLN A 255 17.37 2.18 8.50
CA GLN A 255 15.91 1.91 8.52
C GLN A 255 15.49 1.18 9.79
N GLN A 256 16.32 0.27 10.29
CA GLN A 256 16.06 -0.43 11.55
C GLN A 256 16.02 0.54 12.73
N ALA A 257 16.97 1.48 12.85
CA ALA A 257 16.94 2.50 13.89
C ALA A 257 15.69 3.40 13.83
N LEU A 258 15.23 3.74 12.60
CA LEU A 258 13.97 4.47 12.45
C LEU A 258 12.78 3.61 12.92
N PHE A 259 12.71 2.34 12.51
CA PHE A 259 11.68 1.40 12.97
C PHE A 259 11.65 1.29 14.49
N GLU A 260 12.79 1.07 15.14
CA GLU A 260 12.90 0.92 16.60
C GLU A 260 12.38 2.17 17.34
N ASN A 261 12.73 3.37 16.85
CA ASN A 261 12.21 4.62 17.40
C ASN A 261 10.70 4.77 17.24
N LEU A 262 10.16 4.38 16.06
CA LEU A 262 8.73 4.40 15.79
C LEU A 262 7.97 3.36 16.65
N HIS A 263 8.51 2.16 16.75
CA HIS A 263 7.91 1.09 17.56
C HIS A 263 7.88 1.47 19.05
N LYS A 264 8.99 2.02 19.59
CA LYS A 264 9.06 2.56 20.95
C LYS A 264 8.02 3.66 21.20
N ALA A 265 7.73 4.47 20.19
CA ALA A 265 6.69 5.51 20.23
C ALA A 265 5.26 4.94 20.01
N LYS A 266 5.09 3.62 19.93
CA LYS A 266 3.81 2.94 19.67
C LYS A 266 3.16 3.37 18.35
N TYR A 267 3.99 3.67 17.38
CA TYR A 267 3.54 3.94 16.02
C TYR A 267 3.27 2.61 15.28
N PRO A 268 2.21 2.51 14.45
CA PRO A 268 1.94 1.28 13.70
C PRO A 268 3.02 1.04 12.64
N THR A 269 4.01 0.23 12.97
CA THR A 269 5.15 -0.06 12.11
C THR A 269 5.55 -1.53 12.17
N ARG A 270 6.09 -2.04 11.07
CA ARG A 270 6.70 -3.37 10.97
C ARG A 270 8.02 -3.31 10.21
N PHE A 271 8.88 -4.28 10.46
CA PHE A 271 10.16 -4.41 9.78
C PHE A 271 10.45 -5.88 9.44
N THR A 272 10.80 -6.14 8.17
CA THR A 272 11.32 -7.43 7.71
C THR A 272 12.77 -7.26 7.29
N LEU A 273 13.69 -7.93 7.97
CA LEU A 273 15.09 -8.00 7.62
C LEU A 273 15.40 -9.34 6.93
N PHE A 274 15.92 -9.28 5.72
CA PHE A 274 16.39 -10.48 5.01
C PHE A 274 17.85 -10.74 5.36
N GLN A 275 18.11 -11.82 6.11
CA GLN A 275 19.45 -12.21 6.53
C GLN A 275 20.35 -12.46 5.31
N THR A 276 21.54 -11.89 5.27
CA THR A 276 22.48 -11.92 4.13
C THR A 276 21.99 -11.26 2.83
N GLY A 277 20.74 -10.76 2.79
CA GLY A 277 20.13 -10.15 1.62
C GLY A 277 20.84 -8.87 1.17
N ASN A 278 20.89 -8.64 -0.14
CA ASN A 278 21.43 -7.45 -0.77
C ASN A 278 20.32 -6.40 -1.09
N HIS A 279 20.65 -5.35 -1.86
CA HIS A 279 19.75 -4.24 -2.19
C HIS A 279 18.46 -4.67 -2.90
N GLY A 280 18.49 -5.68 -3.78
CA GLY A 280 17.31 -6.16 -4.50
C GLY A 280 16.50 -7.24 -3.78
N THR A 281 17.02 -7.77 -2.67
CA THR A 281 16.40 -8.89 -1.95
C THR A 281 14.99 -8.57 -1.43
N PRO A 282 14.70 -7.40 -0.84
CA PRO A 282 13.35 -7.09 -0.38
C PRO A 282 12.30 -7.16 -1.49
N ILE A 283 12.59 -6.65 -2.68
CA ILE A 283 11.65 -6.71 -3.81
C ILE A 283 11.37 -8.17 -4.20
N ARG A 284 12.41 -9.02 -4.18
CA ARG A 284 12.29 -10.44 -4.52
C ARG A 284 11.53 -11.24 -3.47
N MET A 285 11.72 -10.92 -2.19
CA MET A 285 11.39 -11.81 -1.09
C MET A 285 10.21 -11.35 -0.23
N ILE A 286 9.80 -10.08 -0.31
CA ILE A 286 8.70 -9.58 0.53
C ILE A 286 7.41 -10.38 0.28
N ASP A 287 6.75 -10.78 1.37
CA ASP A 287 5.43 -11.39 1.29
C ASP A 287 4.35 -10.31 1.10
N TRP A 288 4.04 -10.02 -0.16
CA TRP A 288 3.03 -9.03 -0.54
C TRP A 288 1.67 -9.27 0.12
N ARG A 289 1.27 -10.55 0.27
CA ARG A 289 -0.02 -10.85 0.88
C ARG A 289 -0.05 -10.47 2.36
N ASN A 290 1.00 -10.78 3.10
CA ASN A 290 1.13 -10.40 4.50
C ASN A 290 1.14 -8.88 4.67
N VAL A 291 1.96 -8.17 3.88
CA VAL A 291 2.03 -6.69 3.90
C VAL A 291 0.69 -6.06 3.60
N LEU A 292 0.04 -6.47 2.50
CA LEU A 292 -1.23 -5.87 2.08
C LEU A 292 -2.34 -6.15 3.08
N ASN A 293 -2.44 -7.38 3.61
CA ASN A 293 -3.43 -7.71 4.64
C ASN A 293 -3.24 -6.88 5.90
N TRP A 294 -2.00 -6.72 6.35
CA TRP A 294 -1.73 -5.89 7.53
C TRP A 294 -2.08 -4.42 7.30
N ILE A 295 -1.65 -3.83 6.17
CA ILE A 295 -1.95 -2.42 5.87
C ILE A 295 -3.44 -2.18 5.68
N LEU A 296 -4.14 -3.07 4.96
CA LEU A 296 -5.56 -2.88 4.65
C LEU A 296 -6.46 -3.08 5.89
N ALA A 297 -6.03 -3.91 6.86
CA ALA A 297 -6.75 -4.16 8.11
C ALA A 297 -6.49 -3.11 9.20
N SER A 298 -5.40 -2.34 9.12
CA SER A 298 -5.00 -1.31 10.11
C SER A 298 -5.93 -0.04 10.06
#